data_bd0a05539fb205de094a2c290137a9b6
#
_entry.id   bd0a05539fb205de094a2c290137a9b6
#
_cell.length_a   1.000
_cell.length_b   1.000
_cell.length_c   1.000
_cell.angle_alpha   90.00
_cell.angle_beta   90.00
_cell.angle_gamma   90.00
#
_symmetry.space_group_name_H-M   'P 1'
#
loop_
_entity.id
_entity.type
_entity.pdbx_description
1 polymer ?
#
loop_
_entity_poly.entity_id
_entity_poly.type
_entity_poly.pdbx_seq_one_letter_code
_entity_poly.pdbx_strand_id
1 'polypeptide(L)'
;SAAEILGYRMWNPPDDVHIALPPNHAVRDSTRRPLAGVRIHRPVELTPATVDDFPIVRPAEIVACALSCLDELDAISVADAALNRRDTTKEEIDELLAGRYATTARERLAEADSHARSHLETRVRLCLKRAGLSVETGFIIDDLGETDTLIEGWLLAETDGFEYHSSKEQFVRDRNRDQSALAAGYVPLRLTYDDVAAGERTILGIVSRALRGVAHSSRLRIPENRAILRNLGWT
;
A
#
# COMPACT_ATOMS: atom_id res chain seq x y z
N SER A 1 4.53 11.34 13.12
CA SER A 1 3.84 12.29 12.22
C SER A 1 2.32 12.18 12.36
N ALA A 2 1.55 13.13 11.79
CA ALA A 2 0.08 13.05 11.81
C ALA A 2 -0.44 11.76 11.14
N ALA A 3 0.22 11.28 10.10
CA ALA A 3 -0.10 10.01 9.45
C ALA A 3 0.02 8.82 10.43
N GLU A 4 1.06 8.77 11.25
CA GLU A 4 1.25 7.73 12.26
C GLU A 4 0.22 7.83 13.39
N ILE A 5 -0.13 9.05 13.84
CA ILE A 5 -1.19 9.27 14.84
C ILE A 5 -2.53 8.71 14.32
N LEU A 6 -2.82 8.87 13.03
CA LEU A 6 -4.00 8.28 12.40
C LEU A 6 -3.84 6.78 12.10
N GLY A 7 -2.67 6.19 12.33
CA GLY A 7 -2.41 4.76 12.07
C GLY A 7 -2.17 4.44 10.59
N TYR A 8 -1.83 5.43 9.76
CA TYR A 8 -1.40 5.20 8.39
C TYR A 8 0.05 4.69 8.41
N ARG A 9 0.21 3.40 8.25
CA ARG A 9 1.53 2.75 8.35
C ARG A 9 2.38 3.04 7.11
N MET A 10 3.67 3.27 7.35
CA MET A 10 4.70 3.47 6.35
C MET A 10 5.78 2.40 6.51
N TRP A 11 6.50 2.13 5.44
CA TRP A 11 7.64 1.23 5.45
C TRP A 11 8.87 1.89 6.09
N ASN A 12 9.16 3.11 5.67
CA ASN A 12 10.23 3.94 6.19
C ASN A 12 9.65 5.27 6.71
N PRO A 13 9.09 5.29 7.93
CA PRO A 13 8.57 6.53 8.48
C PRO A 13 9.70 7.56 8.57
N PRO A 14 9.44 8.84 8.25
CA PRO A 14 10.46 9.88 8.27
C PRO A 14 10.95 10.15 9.70
N ASP A 15 12.25 10.37 9.86
CA ASP A 15 12.86 10.76 11.13
C ASP A 15 12.50 12.21 11.51
N ASP A 16 12.28 13.09 10.52
CA ASP A 16 11.89 14.47 10.73
C ASP A 16 10.46 14.60 11.26
N VAL A 17 10.24 15.54 12.16
CA VAL A 17 8.89 15.94 12.58
C VAL A 17 8.27 16.81 11.50
N HIS A 18 7.18 16.32 10.89
CA HIS A 18 6.44 17.06 9.86
C HIS A 18 5.39 17.97 10.52
N ILE A 19 5.46 19.26 10.24
CA ILE A 19 4.49 20.25 10.70
C ILE A 19 3.88 21.02 9.52
N ALA A 20 2.60 21.35 9.65
CA ALA A 20 1.90 22.20 8.69
C ALA A 20 1.74 23.60 9.26
N LEU A 21 2.07 24.60 8.46
CA LEU A 21 1.95 26.02 8.82
C LEU A 21 1.20 26.77 7.71
N PRO A 22 0.48 27.85 8.05
CA PRO A 22 -0.11 28.73 7.07
C PRO A 22 0.92 29.26 6.05
N PRO A 23 0.55 29.50 4.79
CA PRO A 23 1.48 29.94 3.73
C PRO A 23 2.36 31.14 4.14
N ASN A 24 1.77 32.12 4.84
CA ASN A 24 2.42 33.37 5.21
C ASN A 24 3.09 33.36 6.62
N HIS A 25 3.11 32.20 7.29
CA HIS A 25 3.70 32.10 8.62
C HIS A 25 5.24 32.11 8.51
N ALA A 26 5.88 33.18 9.01
CA ALA A 26 7.32 33.28 9.04
C ALA A 26 7.92 32.35 10.12
N VAL A 27 8.88 31.54 9.73
CA VAL A 27 9.64 30.67 10.64
C VAL A 27 11.10 31.10 10.59
N ARG A 28 11.72 31.27 11.76
CA ARG A 28 13.16 31.55 11.88
C ARG A 28 13.85 30.43 12.64
N ASP A 29 14.90 29.92 12.05
CA ASP A 29 15.84 29.04 12.75
C ASP A 29 16.63 29.83 13.80
N SER A 30 16.78 29.28 14.97
CA SER A 30 17.58 29.88 16.03
C SER A 30 18.04 28.83 17.03
N THR A 31 19.07 29.14 17.80
CA THR A 31 19.57 28.26 18.90
C THR A 31 18.52 27.91 19.94
N ARG A 32 17.50 28.76 20.12
CA ARG A 32 16.37 28.50 21.05
C ARG A 32 15.23 27.72 20.42
N ARG A 33 15.11 27.73 19.08
CA ARG A 33 14.08 27.06 18.27
C ARG A 33 14.75 26.50 17.03
N PRO A 34 15.53 25.41 17.17
CA PRO A 34 16.21 24.80 16.04
C PRO A 34 15.17 24.17 15.10
N LEU A 35 15.40 24.29 13.81
CA LEU A 35 14.60 23.63 12.76
C LEU A 35 15.22 22.32 12.29
N ALA A 36 16.36 21.93 12.87
CA ALA A 36 16.95 20.63 12.58
C ALA A 36 15.97 19.50 12.97
N GLY A 37 15.75 18.55 12.08
CA GLY A 37 14.78 17.47 12.27
C GLY A 37 13.32 17.90 12.15
N VAL A 38 13.04 19.06 11.55
CA VAL A 38 11.68 19.53 11.30
C VAL A 38 11.49 19.83 9.82
N ARG A 39 10.47 19.19 9.22
CA ARG A 39 10.03 19.48 7.86
C ARG A 39 8.75 20.30 7.88
N ILE A 40 8.80 21.50 7.28
CA ILE A 40 7.68 22.42 7.25
C ILE A 40 6.91 22.23 5.91
N HIS A 41 5.62 21.99 6.05
CA HIS A 41 4.66 21.98 4.95
C HIS A 41 3.84 23.27 4.94
N ARG A 42 3.51 23.74 3.74
CA ARG A 42 2.63 24.89 3.51
C ARG A 42 1.50 24.47 2.60
N PRO A 43 0.51 23.74 3.13
CA PRO A 43 -0.63 23.30 2.33
C PRO A 43 -1.41 24.50 1.79
N VAL A 44 -2.16 24.29 0.72
CA VAL A 44 -3.05 25.30 0.11
C VAL A 44 -4.11 25.74 1.11
N GLU A 45 -4.68 24.78 1.79
CA GLU A 45 -5.57 24.96 2.93
C GLU A 45 -4.92 24.39 4.17
N LEU A 46 -5.27 24.94 5.31
CA LEU A 46 -4.85 24.42 6.61
C LEU A 46 -6.07 24.42 7.52
N THR A 47 -6.69 23.24 7.65
CA THR A 47 -7.86 23.04 8.50
C THR A 47 -7.43 22.27 9.76
N PRO A 48 -7.32 22.94 10.91
CA PRO A 48 -6.94 22.28 12.16
C PRO A 48 -7.96 21.22 12.55
N ALA A 49 -7.46 20.08 12.99
CA ALA A 49 -8.21 19.00 13.62
C ALA A 49 -7.47 18.56 14.88
N THR A 50 -8.08 17.72 15.70
CA THR A 50 -7.48 17.21 16.93
C THR A 50 -7.76 15.72 17.06
N VAL A 51 -6.72 14.95 17.39
CA VAL A 51 -6.85 13.52 17.72
C VAL A 51 -6.09 13.29 19.02
N ASP A 52 -6.76 12.79 20.05
CA ASP A 52 -6.20 12.54 21.39
C ASP A 52 -5.42 13.75 21.94
N ASP A 53 -6.00 14.95 21.83
CA ASP A 53 -5.40 16.24 22.21
C ASP A 53 -4.20 16.69 21.37
N PHE A 54 -3.80 15.93 20.34
CA PHE A 54 -2.75 16.35 19.41
C PHE A 54 -3.34 17.18 18.26
N PRO A 55 -2.82 18.38 17.98
CA PRO A 55 -3.23 19.16 16.83
C PRO A 55 -2.70 18.52 15.55
N ILE A 56 -3.61 18.21 14.64
CA ILE A 56 -3.30 17.71 13.31
C ILE A 56 -4.02 18.55 12.24
N VAL A 57 -3.80 18.27 10.98
CA VAL A 57 -4.62 18.76 9.86
C VAL A 57 -5.56 17.65 9.39
N ARG A 58 -6.52 17.97 8.51
CA ARG A 58 -7.46 16.98 7.97
C ARG A 58 -6.73 15.84 7.24
N PRO A 59 -7.31 14.63 7.19
CA PRO A 59 -6.72 13.50 6.47
C PRO A 59 -6.31 13.82 5.03
N ALA A 60 -7.15 14.50 4.25
CA ALA A 60 -6.82 14.91 2.89
C ALA A 60 -5.53 15.76 2.80
N GLU A 61 -5.34 16.70 3.73
CA GLU A 61 -4.14 17.56 3.79
C GLU A 61 -2.90 16.75 4.19
N ILE A 62 -3.06 15.76 5.10
CA ILE A 62 -1.97 14.83 5.48
C ILE A 62 -1.52 14.04 4.26
N VAL A 63 -2.48 13.46 3.51
CA VAL A 63 -2.19 12.67 2.31
C VAL A 63 -1.55 13.54 1.23
N ALA A 64 -2.08 14.74 0.95
CA ALA A 64 -1.51 15.66 -0.04
C ALA A 64 -0.05 16.05 0.30
N CYS A 65 0.25 16.28 1.58
CA CYS A 65 1.62 16.50 2.04
C CYS A 65 2.49 15.25 1.87
N ALA A 66 1.99 14.07 2.24
CA ALA A 66 2.71 12.80 2.09
C ALA A 66 3.06 12.49 0.63
N LEU A 67 2.08 12.63 -0.29
CA LEU A 67 2.28 12.44 -1.73
C LEU A 67 3.35 13.37 -2.32
N SER A 68 3.53 14.54 -1.72
CA SER A 68 4.48 15.55 -2.18
C SER A 68 5.88 15.43 -1.56
N CYS A 69 6.04 14.75 -0.42
CA CYS A 69 7.28 14.83 0.35
C CYS A 69 7.92 13.49 0.75
N LEU A 70 7.13 12.41 0.84
CA LEU A 70 7.65 11.09 1.17
C LEU A 70 8.23 10.41 -0.08
N ASP A 71 8.93 9.29 0.13
CA ASP A 71 9.22 8.42 -1.00
C ASP A 71 7.90 7.85 -1.59
N GLU A 72 7.98 7.34 -2.80
CA GLU A 72 6.80 6.96 -3.56
C GLU A 72 5.98 5.86 -2.87
N LEU A 73 6.66 4.83 -2.37
CA LEU A 73 5.98 3.69 -1.73
C LEU A 73 5.22 4.11 -0.48
N ASP A 74 5.88 4.88 0.40
CA ASP A 74 5.27 5.35 1.64
C ASP A 74 4.18 6.40 1.38
N ALA A 75 4.37 7.26 0.38
CA ALA A 75 3.36 8.23 -0.03
C ALA A 75 2.06 7.55 -0.50
N ILE A 76 2.19 6.51 -1.34
CA ILE A 76 1.04 5.73 -1.82
C ILE A 76 0.44 4.91 -0.68
N SER A 77 1.24 4.33 0.22
CA SER A 77 0.75 3.58 1.38
C SER A 77 -0.10 4.44 2.33
N VAL A 78 0.30 5.69 2.54
CA VAL A 78 -0.47 6.67 3.32
C VAL A 78 -1.79 6.99 2.62
N ALA A 79 -1.78 7.17 1.30
CA ALA A 79 -2.99 7.42 0.52
C ALA A 79 -3.94 6.21 0.55
N ASP A 80 -3.42 5.00 0.33
CA ASP A 80 -4.19 3.75 0.39
C ASP A 80 -4.89 3.61 1.75
N ALA A 81 -4.14 3.79 2.84
CA ALA A 81 -4.68 3.67 4.20
C ALA A 81 -5.82 4.67 4.47
N ALA A 82 -5.65 5.93 4.05
CA ALA A 82 -6.66 6.96 4.23
C ALA A 82 -7.92 6.68 3.39
N LEU A 83 -7.75 6.23 2.14
CA LEU A 83 -8.85 5.87 1.25
C LEU A 83 -9.58 4.61 1.73
N ASN A 84 -8.85 3.58 2.17
CA ASN A 84 -9.43 2.34 2.68
C ASN A 84 -10.31 2.59 3.91
N ARG A 85 -9.84 3.43 4.82
CA ARG A 85 -10.58 3.83 6.03
C ARG A 85 -11.72 4.81 5.75
N ARG A 86 -11.82 5.34 4.52
CA ARG A 86 -12.77 6.38 4.12
C ARG A 86 -12.60 7.68 4.90
N ASP A 87 -11.38 7.97 5.32
CA ASP A 87 -11.04 9.21 6.03
C ASP A 87 -11.00 10.40 5.06
N THR A 88 -10.85 10.14 3.75
CA THR A 88 -10.87 11.12 2.65
C THR A 88 -11.15 10.43 1.30
N THR A 89 -11.30 11.22 0.23
CA THR A 89 -11.46 10.73 -1.15
C THR A 89 -10.31 11.20 -2.06
N LYS A 90 -10.17 10.58 -3.24
CA LYS A 90 -9.16 11.02 -4.22
C LYS A 90 -9.42 12.45 -4.72
N GLU A 91 -10.67 12.82 -4.84
CA GLU A 91 -11.11 14.13 -5.28
C GLU A 91 -10.69 15.21 -4.28
N GLU A 92 -10.99 14.99 -2.98
CA GLU A 92 -10.58 15.91 -1.90
C GLU A 92 -9.05 16.07 -1.81
N ILE A 93 -8.29 14.98 -2.05
CA ILE A 93 -6.84 15.03 -2.08
C ILE A 93 -6.35 15.83 -3.31
N ASP A 94 -6.90 15.56 -4.51
CA ASP A 94 -6.46 16.20 -5.76
C ASP A 94 -6.66 17.71 -5.74
N GLU A 95 -7.75 18.19 -5.15
CA GLU A 95 -8.03 19.62 -4.97
C GLU A 95 -6.94 20.35 -4.16
N LEU A 96 -6.26 19.63 -3.27
CA LEU A 96 -5.18 20.17 -2.42
C LEU A 96 -3.79 20.09 -3.07
N LEU A 97 -3.65 19.35 -4.17
CA LEU A 97 -2.36 19.15 -4.83
C LEU A 97 -1.99 20.38 -5.67
N ALA A 98 -1.06 21.17 -5.16
CA ALA A 98 -0.57 22.39 -5.81
C ALA A 98 0.96 22.52 -5.73
N GLY A 99 1.49 23.50 -6.49
CA GLY A 99 2.91 23.82 -6.50
C GLY A 99 3.75 22.86 -7.35
N ARG A 100 5.07 22.89 -7.13
CA ARG A 100 6.06 22.24 -8.00
C ARG A 100 6.00 20.69 -8.01
N TYR A 101 5.41 20.09 -7.00
CA TYR A 101 5.31 18.64 -6.88
C TYR A 101 3.91 18.10 -7.23
N ALA A 102 2.99 18.95 -7.66
CA ALA A 102 1.60 18.57 -7.93
C ALA A 102 1.47 17.45 -8.98
N THR A 103 2.27 17.50 -10.05
CA THR A 103 2.27 16.47 -11.10
C THR A 103 2.67 15.10 -10.53
N THR A 104 3.81 15.02 -9.87
CA THR A 104 4.28 13.76 -9.27
C THR A 104 3.33 13.25 -8.18
N ALA A 105 2.74 14.17 -7.39
CA ALA A 105 1.77 13.79 -6.38
C ALA A 105 0.48 13.22 -6.99
N ARG A 106 0.01 13.76 -8.13
CA ARG A 106 -1.14 13.22 -8.88
C ARG A 106 -0.85 11.86 -9.52
N GLU A 107 0.36 11.67 -10.06
CA GLU A 107 0.81 10.37 -10.57
C GLU A 107 0.74 9.31 -9.47
N ARG A 108 1.25 9.61 -8.27
CA ARG A 108 1.19 8.74 -7.10
C ARG A 108 -0.24 8.51 -6.61
N LEU A 109 -1.08 9.55 -6.58
CA LEU A 109 -2.49 9.44 -6.22
C LEU A 109 -3.28 8.56 -7.19
N ALA A 110 -2.94 8.61 -8.47
CA ALA A 110 -3.56 7.73 -9.48
C ALA A 110 -3.28 6.26 -9.20
N GLU A 111 -2.09 5.92 -8.65
CA GLU A 111 -1.74 4.56 -8.24
C GLU A 111 -2.34 4.13 -6.89
N ALA A 112 -2.89 5.05 -6.11
CA ALA A 112 -3.50 4.72 -4.82
C ALA A 112 -4.78 3.88 -5.01
N ASP A 113 -5.01 2.97 -4.05
CA ASP A 113 -6.08 1.98 -4.09
C ASP A 113 -6.76 1.82 -2.71
N SER A 114 -8.06 2.04 -2.68
CA SER A 114 -8.85 1.95 -1.45
C SER A 114 -9.05 0.53 -0.91
N HIS A 115 -8.68 -0.50 -1.67
CA HIS A 115 -8.78 -1.90 -1.22
C HIS A 115 -7.53 -2.37 -0.48
N ALA A 116 -6.40 -1.67 -0.61
CA ALA A 116 -5.19 -2.03 0.12
C ALA A 116 -5.35 -1.69 1.62
N ARG A 117 -5.31 -2.70 2.48
CA ARG A 117 -5.53 -2.59 3.93
C ARG A 117 -4.23 -2.44 4.72
N SER A 118 -3.11 -2.67 4.07
CA SER A 118 -1.78 -2.59 4.69
C SER A 118 -0.73 -2.05 3.72
N HIS A 119 0.35 -1.49 4.29
CA HIS A 119 1.52 -1.07 3.52
C HIS A 119 2.26 -2.25 2.85
N LEU A 120 2.07 -3.47 3.34
CA LEU A 120 2.57 -4.70 2.71
C LEU A 120 1.82 -4.98 1.41
N GLU A 121 0.49 -4.91 1.44
CA GLU A 121 -0.37 -5.07 0.25
C GLU A 121 -0.05 -4.01 -0.81
N THR A 122 0.10 -2.73 -0.40
CA THR A 122 0.52 -1.65 -1.29
C THR A 122 1.83 -1.99 -1.99
N ARG A 123 2.84 -2.44 -1.25
CA ARG A 123 4.16 -2.77 -1.79
C ARG A 123 4.10 -3.94 -2.78
N VAL A 124 3.41 -5.01 -2.42
CA VAL A 124 3.22 -6.18 -3.29
C VAL A 124 2.48 -5.78 -4.56
N ARG A 125 1.35 -5.08 -4.43
CA ARG A 125 0.53 -4.59 -5.55
C ARG A 125 1.35 -3.76 -6.54
N LEU A 126 2.08 -2.76 -6.05
CA LEU A 126 2.90 -1.88 -6.91
C LEU A 126 4.03 -2.66 -7.59
N CYS A 127 4.73 -3.52 -6.85
CA CYS A 127 5.78 -4.38 -7.38
C CYS A 127 5.26 -5.24 -8.55
N LEU A 128 4.12 -5.91 -8.38
CA LEU A 128 3.53 -6.80 -9.38
C LEU A 128 2.99 -6.03 -10.60
N LYS A 129 2.29 -4.91 -10.38
CA LYS A 129 1.81 -4.04 -11.49
C LYS A 129 2.98 -3.52 -12.33
N ARG A 130 4.07 -3.09 -11.71
CA ARG A 130 5.27 -2.61 -12.41
C ARG A 130 5.99 -3.71 -13.19
N ALA A 131 5.88 -4.95 -12.73
CA ALA A 131 6.35 -6.12 -13.47
C ALA A 131 5.43 -6.52 -14.64
N GLY A 132 4.31 -5.81 -14.87
CA GLY A 132 3.38 -6.04 -15.97
C GLY A 132 2.39 -7.17 -15.72
N LEU A 133 2.22 -7.60 -14.47
CA LEU A 133 1.23 -8.60 -14.11
C LEU A 133 -0.16 -7.98 -13.98
N SER A 134 -1.20 -8.73 -14.33
CA SER A 134 -2.58 -8.37 -14.03
C SER A 134 -2.83 -8.55 -12.53
N VAL A 135 -3.24 -7.48 -11.85
CA VAL A 135 -3.41 -7.44 -10.41
C VAL A 135 -4.73 -6.78 -10.05
N GLU A 136 -5.59 -7.50 -9.34
CA GLU A 136 -6.82 -6.98 -8.75
C GLU A 136 -6.71 -7.06 -7.23
N THR A 137 -7.13 -5.99 -6.53
CA THR A 137 -7.17 -5.89 -5.08
C THR A 137 -8.61 -5.90 -4.59
N GLY A 138 -8.84 -6.40 -3.38
CA GLY A 138 -10.19 -6.46 -2.82
C GLY A 138 -11.14 -7.36 -3.62
N PHE A 139 -10.62 -8.37 -4.31
CA PHE A 139 -11.44 -9.30 -5.09
C PHE A 139 -12.27 -10.16 -4.15
N ILE A 140 -13.58 -10.24 -4.40
CA ILE A 140 -14.52 -10.99 -3.57
C ILE A 140 -14.78 -12.35 -4.23
N ILE A 141 -14.54 -13.42 -3.49
CA ILE A 141 -14.87 -14.79 -3.90
C ILE A 141 -16.02 -15.29 -3.04
N ASP A 142 -17.04 -15.89 -3.65
CA ASP A 142 -18.15 -16.51 -2.93
C ASP A 142 -17.61 -17.52 -1.92
N ASP A 143 -18.16 -17.51 -0.71
CA ASP A 143 -17.76 -18.35 0.44
C ASP A 143 -16.34 -18.12 1.01
N LEU A 144 -15.47 -17.33 0.35
CA LEU A 144 -14.15 -16.94 0.87
C LEU A 144 -14.12 -15.51 1.43
N GLY A 145 -14.95 -14.63 0.88
CA GLY A 145 -14.92 -13.20 1.16
C GLY A 145 -13.86 -12.46 0.35
N GLU A 146 -13.44 -11.31 0.86
CA GLU A 146 -12.46 -10.44 0.22
C GLU A 146 -11.04 -11.00 0.36
N THR A 147 -10.27 -10.94 -0.74
CA THR A 147 -8.87 -11.37 -0.83
C THR A 147 -7.96 -10.17 -1.01
N ASP A 148 -6.70 -10.27 -0.56
CA ASP A 148 -5.76 -9.15 -0.66
C ASP A 148 -5.43 -8.82 -2.12
N THR A 149 -5.02 -9.82 -2.88
CA THR A 149 -4.55 -9.62 -4.26
C THR A 149 -4.81 -10.84 -5.11
N LEU A 150 -5.54 -10.67 -6.22
CA LEU A 150 -5.70 -11.67 -7.27
C LEU A 150 -4.74 -11.36 -8.42
N ILE A 151 -3.86 -12.30 -8.76
CA ILE A 151 -2.83 -12.17 -9.79
C ILE A 151 -3.21 -13.08 -10.97
N GLU A 152 -3.17 -12.54 -12.20
CA GLU A 152 -3.47 -13.27 -13.45
C GLU A 152 -4.81 -14.00 -13.42
N GLY A 153 -5.77 -13.54 -12.60
CA GLY A 153 -7.12 -14.08 -12.50
C GLY A 153 -7.25 -15.43 -11.78
N TRP A 154 -6.18 -15.96 -11.16
CA TRP A 154 -6.23 -17.28 -10.50
C TRP A 154 -5.26 -17.48 -9.32
N LEU A 155 -4.20 -16.70 -9.18
CA LEU A 155 -3.25 -16.79 -8.07
C LEU A 155 -3.66 -15.79 -7.00
N LEU A 156 -4.07 -16.27 -5.83
CA LEU A 156 -4.44 -15.43 -4.69
C LEU A 156 -3.22 -15.20 -3.81
N ALA A 157 -2.66 -14.01 -3.84
CA ALA A 157 -1.58 -13.62 -2.94
C ALA A 157 -2.17 -12.93 -1.70
N GLU A 158 -1.89 -13.48 -0.53
CA GLU A 158 -2.20 -12.90 0.77
C GLU A 158 -0.90 -12.48 1.47
N THR A 159 -0.91 -11.34 2.13
CA THR A 159 0.23 -10.82 2.87
C THR A 159 0.02 -11.01 4.37
N ASP A 160 0.84 -11.90 4.97
CA ASP A 160 0.79 -12.15 6.40
C ASP A 160 1.63 -11.11 7.15
N GLY A 161 0.96 -10.21 7.91
CA GLY A 161 1.61 -9.27 8.80
C GLY A 161 2.29 -9.96 10.00
N PHE A 162 3.12 -9.21 10.72
CA PHE A 162 3.99 -9.71 11.81
C PHE A 162 3.26 -10.09 13.11
N GLU A 163 1.93 -10.21 13.14
CA GLU A 163 1.20 -10.57 14.36
C GLU A 163 1.33 -12.07 14.65
N TYR A 164 2.38 -12.43 15.38
CA TYR A 164 2.74 -13.79 15.82
C TYR A 164 1.77 -14.42 16.85
N HIS A 165 0.60 -13.86 17.05
CA HIS A 165 -0.41 -14.42 17.96
C HIS A 165 -1.61 -15.01 17.21
N SER A 166 -1.34 -15.90 16.23
CA SER A 166 -2.43 -16.68 15.68
C SER A 166 -2.93 -17.68 16.72
N SER A 167 -4.15 -17.53 17.18
CA SER A 167 -4.80 -18.55 17.99
C SER A 167 -4.98 -19.82 17.15
N LYS A 168 -5.17 -20.98 17.83
CA LYS A 168 -5.49 -22.23 17.13
C LYS A 168 -6.69 -22.08 16.19
N GLU A 169 -7.68 -21.31 16.62
CA GLU A 169 -8.89 -21.00 15.84
C GLU A 169 -8.59 -20.19 14.58
N GLN A 170 -7.66 -19.24 14.65
CA GLN A 170 -7.23 -18.46 13.49
C GLN A 170 -6.47 -19.33 12.50
N PHE A 171 -5.53 -20.15 12.98
CA PHE A 171 -4.82 -21.12 12.14
C PHE A 171 -5.78 -22.06 11.39
N VAL A 172 -6.80 -22.59 12.07
CA VAL A 172 -7.81 -23.47 11.45
C VAL A 172 -8.63 -22.70 10.40
N ARG A 173 -9.03 -21.46 10.69
CA ARG A 173 -9.75 -20.61 9.70
C ARG A 173 -8.90 -20.38 8.45
N ASP A 174 -7.63 -20.06 8.60
CA ASP A 174 -6.72 -19.80 7.48
C ASP A 174 -6.55 -21.05 6.61
N ARG A 175 -6.41 -22.26 7.24
CA ARG A 175 -6.34 -23.53 6.50
C ARG A 175 -7.64 -23.85 5.75
N ASN A 176 -8.78 -23.59 6.36
CA ASN A 176 -10.08 -23.79 5.70
C ASN A 176 -10.22 -22.82 4.52
N ARG A 177 -9.78 -21.58 4.67
CA ARG A 177 -9.77 -20.58 3.61
C ARG A 177 -8.91 -21.00 2.42
N ASP A 178 -7.67 -21.48 2.67
CA ASP A 178 -6.79 -22.02 1.63
C ASP A 178 -7.45 -23.20 0.89
N GLN A 179 -8.12 -24.12 1.62
CA GLN A 179 -8.82 -25.26 1.02
C GLN A 179 -10.02 -24.83 0.15
N SER A 180 -10.79 -23.84 0.63
CA SER A 180 -11.91 -23.30 -0.15
C SER A 180 -11.43 -22.59 -1.39
N ALA A 181 -10.32 -21.84 -1.34
CA ALA A 181 -9.70 -21.22 -2.50
C ALA A 181 -9.31 -22.26 -3.56
N LEU A 182 -8.65 -23.34 -3.15
CA LEU A 182 -8.28 -24.45 -4.05
C LEU A 182 -9.50 -25.13 -4.63
N ALA A 183 -10.56 -25.36 -3.85
CA ALA A 183 -11.81 -25.96 -4.32
C ALA A 183 -12.52 -25.07 -5.36
N ALA A 184 -12.41 -23.75 -5.21
CA ALA A 184 -12.94 -22.76 -6.15
C ALA A 184 -12.06 -22.57 -7.40
N GLY A 185 -10.89 -23.24 -7.49
CA GLY A 185 -9.99 -23.19 -8.64
C GLY A 185 -8.91 -22.13 -8.57
N TYR A 186 -8.76 -21.47 -7.43
CA TYR A 186 -7.70 -20.51 -7.17
C TYR A 186 -6.52 -21.18 -6.47
N VAL A 187 -5.32 -20.63 -6.62
CA VAL A 187 -4.11 -21.11 -5.95
C VAL A 187 -3.73 -20.10 -4.89
N PRO A 188 -3.82 -20.44 -3.59
CA PRO A 188 -3.38 -19.53 -2.53
C PRO A 188 -1.85 -19.46 -2.47
N LEU A 189 -1.33 -18.25 -2.33
CA LEU A 189 0.08 -17.93 -2.13
C LEU A 189 0.19 -16.96 -0.95
N ARG A 190 1.00 -17.30 0.07
CA ARG A 190 1.24 -16.42 1.19
C ARG A 190 2.61 -15.78 1.08
N LEU A 191 2.65 -14.47 1.24
CA LEU A 191 3.85 -13.67 1.34
C LEU A 191 3.99 -13.21 2.79
N THR A 192 5.06 -13.63 3.44
CA THR A 192 5.36 -13.20 4.81
C THR A 192 5.90 -11.77 4.83
N TYR A 193 5.87 -11.13 6.01
CA TYR A 193 6.55 -9.86 6.21
C TYR A 193 8.00 -9.90 5.71
N ASP A 194 8.75 -10.97 6.04
CA ASP A 194 10.16 -11.09 5.65
C ASP A 194 10.34 -11.21 4.14
N ASP A 195 9.42 -11.88 3.42
CA ASP A 195 9.45 -11.94 1.96
C ASP A 195 9.28 -10.57 1.33
N VAL A 196 8.34 -9.78 1.87
CA VAL A 196 8.08 -8.41 1.41
C VAL A 196 9.22 -7.47 1.80
N ALA A 197 9.79 -7.65 3.01
CA ALA A 197 10.94 -6.89 3.51
C ALA A 197 12.19 -7.10 2.67
N ALA A 198 12.42 -8.33 2.21
CA ALA A 198 13.55 -8.68 1.34
C ALA A 198 13.50 -8.00 -0.05
N GLY A 199 12.37 -7.37 -0.41
CA GLY A 199 12.24 -6.49 -1.56
C GLY A 199 11.69 -7.12 -2.83
N GLU A 200 11.56 -6.30 -3.87
CA GLU A 200 10.87 -6.64 -5.12
C GLU A 200 11.38 -7.92 -5.78
N ARG A 201 12.70 -8.14 -5.78
CA ARG A 201 13.30 -9.35 -6.37
C ARG A 201 12.78 -10.62 -5.69
N THR A 202 12.59 -10.60 -4.37
CA THR A 202 12.06 -11.74 -3.61
C THR A 202 10.59 -11.94 -3.92
N ILE A 203 9.79 -10.89 -3.89
CA ILE A 203 8.36 -10.93 -4.23
C ILE A 203 8.16 -11.53 -5.63
N LEU A 204 8.83 -10.96 -6.64
CA LEU A 204 8.75 -11.43 -8.02
C LEU A 204 9.26 -12.87 -8.16
N GLY A 205 10.32 -13.23 -7.45
CA GLY A 205 10.86 -14.58 -7.44
C GLY A 205 9.88 -15.63 -6.91
N ILE A 206 9.15 -15.31 -5.84
CA ILE A 206 8.13 -16.18 -5.23
C ILE A 206 6.93 -16.32 -6.18
N VAL A 207 6.36 -15.20 -6.60
CA VAL A 207 5.20 -15.17 -7.50
C VAL A 207 5.49 -15.91 -8.80
N SER A 208 6.63 -15.69 -9.38
CA SER A 208 7.02 -16.35 -10.63
C SER A 208 7.21 -17.84 -10.50
N ARG A 209 7.73 -18.33 -9.37
CA ARG A 209 7.79 -19.78 -9.12
C ARG A 209 6.40 -20.38 -9.06
N ALA A 210 5.44 -19.70 -8.40
CA ALA A 210 4.05 -20.12 -8.35
C ALA A 210 3.43 -20.14 -9.75
N LEU A 211 3.57 -19.07 -10.54
CA LEU A 211 3.07 -18.95 -11.90
C LEU A 211 3.61 -20.09 -12.80
N ARG A 212 4.91 -20.42 -12.72
CA ARG A 212 5.52 -21.51 -13.51
C ARG A 212 5.09 -22.89 -13.04
N GLY A 213 5.02 -23.11 -11.73
CA GLY A 213 4.65 -24.41 -11.15
C GLY A 213 3.26 -24.85 -11.60
N VAL A 214 2.35 -23.91 -11.71
CA VAL A 214 0.98 -24.16 -12.15
C VAL A 214 0.90 -24.30 -13.68
N ALA A 215 1.65 -23.52 -14.45
CA ALA A 215 1.70 -23.64 -15.93
C ALA A 215 2.16 -25.03 -16.41
N HIS A 216 2.94 -25.76 -15.60
CA HIS A 216 3.33 -27.14 -15.88
C HIS A 216 2.26 -28.17 -15.49
N SER A 217 1.24 -27.79 -14.74
CA SER A 217 0.15 -28.66 -14.34
C SER A 217 -0.97 -28.59 -15.37
N SER A 218 -0.99 -29.55 -16.31
CA SER A 218 -1.99 -29.63 -17.38
C SER A 218 -3.45 -29.81 -16.91
N ARG A 219 -3.70 -29.79 -15.61
CA ARG A 219 -5.04 -29.95 -14.99
C ARG A 219 -5.72 -28.64 -14.61
N LEU A 220 -4.99 -27.54 -14.52
CA LEU A 220 -5.55 -26.22 -14.27
C LEU A 220 -5.79 -25.50 -15.61
N ARG A 221 -7.02 -25.10 -15.89
CA ARG A 221 -7.34 -24.26 -17.06
C ARG A 221 -6.84 -22.83 -16.81
N ILE A 222 -5.52 -22.65 -16.87
CA ILE A 222 -4.90 -21.34 -16.77
C ILE A 222 -4.85 -20.76 -18.17
N PRO A 223 -5.30 -19.52 -18.38
CA PRO A 223 -5.08 -18.82 -19.63
C PRO A 223 -3.58 -18.85 -19.97
N GLU A 224 -3.23 -19.28 -21.20
CA GLU A 224 -1.84 -19.34 -21.66
C GLU A 224 -1.26 -17.92 -21.78
N ASN A 225 -0.74 -17.38 -20.70
CA ASN A 225 -0.07 -16.09 -20.72
C ASN A 225 1.46 -16.24 -20.81
N ARG A 226 1.91 -16.98 -21.86
CA ARG A 226 3.35 -17.13 -22.19
C ARG A 226 4.06 -15.80 -22.46
N ALA A 227 3.31 -14.75 -22.83
CA ALA A 227 3.88 -13.43 -23.08
C ALA A 227 4.46 -12.80 -21.83
N ILE A 228 3.82 -12.99 -20.67
CA ILE A 228 4.23 -12.39 -19.39
C ILE A 228 5.54 -12.98 -18.88
N LEU A 229 5.71 -14.30 -19.00
CA LEU A 229 6.94 -14.96 -18.57
C LEU A 229 8.15 -14.50 -19.39
N ARG A 230 7.96 -14.16 -20.67
CA ARG A 230 9.02 -13.60 -21.54
C ARG A 230 9.39 -12.17 -21.13
N ASN A 231 8.42 -11.33 -20.75
CA ASN A 231 8.67 -9.95 -20.32
C ASN A 231 9.43 -9.88 -19.00
N LEU A 232 9.34 -10.93 -18.19
CA LEU A 232 10.11 -11.08 -16.95
C LEU A 232 11.52 -11.67 -17.18
N GLY A 233 11.95 -11.83 -18.46
CA GLY A 233 13.25 -12.38 -18.84
C GLY A 233 13.40 -13.88 -18.54
N TRP A 234 12.30 -14.62 -18.53
CA TRP A 234 12.24 -16.00 -18.07
C TRP A 234 11.72 -16.92 -19.21
N THR A 235 12.66 -17.49 -19.90
CA THR A 235 12.44 -18.55 -20.88
C THR A 235 12.56 -19.93 -20.25
#